data_8d77516fc8e5e07fb8453b36227f705e
#
_entry.id   8d77516fc8e5e07fb8453b36227f705e
#
_cell.length_a   1.000
_cell.length_b   1.000
_cell.length_c   1.000
_cell.angle_alpha   90.00
_cell.angle_beta   90.00
_cell.angle_gamma   90.00
#
_symmetry.space_group_name_H-M   'P 1'
#
loop_
_entity.id
_entity.type
_entity.pdbx_description
1 polymer ?
#
loop_
_entity_poly.entity_id
_entity_poly.type
_entity_poly.pdbx_seq_one_letter_code
_entity_poly.pdbx_strand_id
1 'polypeptide(L)'
;MKRILVDMSLTLLHHGHVRLLRKAAELGHVTVALTIDEEIKRVKGFWPPIKFEQRKEIALSIRYVDDVIPCNWLIDEKFLDDHCMDLLVHGDDYENLVPQNRTVLFSRTAGISSSMLRNDLFN
;
A
#
# COMPACT_ATOMS: atom_id res chain seq x y z
N MET A 1 14.26 6.32 -14.94
CA MET A 1 12.88 6.25 -14.43
C MET A 1 12.90 6.18 -12.91
N LYS A 2 12.07 6.96 -12.26
CA LYS A 2 11.97 6.92 -10.80
C LYS A 2 11.37 5.59 -10.33
N ARG A 3 11.80 5.15 -9.18
CA ARG A 3 11.28 3.95 -8.52
C ARG A 3 10.36 4.38 -7.38
N ILE A 4 9.11 4.01 -7.51
CA ILE A 4 8.03 4.47 -6.62
C ILE A 4 7.60 3.31 -5.73
N LEU A 5 7.56 3.55 -4.42
CA LEU A 5 7.04 2.60 -3.44
C LEU A 5 5.65 3.06 -3.03
N VAL A 6 4.69 2.13 -3.06
CA VAL A 6 3.33 2.38 -2.55
C VAL A 6 3.07 1.35 -1.46
N ASP A 7 2.93 1.79 -0.21
CA ASP A 7 2.65 0.88 0.89
C ASP A 7 1.14 0.70 1.08
N MET A 8 0.71 -0.53 1.28
CA MET A 8 -0.69 -0.84 1.53
C MET A 8 -0.87 -2.22 2.14
N SER A 9 -1.96 -2.41 2.86
CA SER A 9 -2.29 -3.71 3.43
C SER A 9 -3.11 -4.58 2.48
N LEU A 10 -3.97 -3.97 1.65
CA LEU A 10 -4.86 -4.67 0.70
C LEU A 10 -5.69 -5.77 1.36
N THR A 11 -6.21 -5.50 2.55
CA THR A 11 -7.10 -6.47 3.21
C THR A 11 -8.37 -6.69 2.41
N LEU A 12 -8.88 -5.64 1.76
CA LEU A 12 -9.93 -5.71 0.74
C LEU A 12 -9.59 -4.71 -0.35
N LEU A 13 -9.39 -5.19 -1.58
CA LEU A 13 -9.11 -4.34 -2.73
C LEU A 13 -10.37 -3.56 -3.15
N HIS A 14 -10.21 -2.27 -3.40
CA HIS A 14 -11.28 -1.44 -3.97
C HIS A 14 -10.71 -0.43 -4.97
N HIS A 15 -11.60 0.30 -5.65
CA HIS A 15 -11.18 1.21 -6.73
C HIS A 15 -10.29 2.37 -6.25
N GLY A 16 -10.36 2.72 -4.96
CA GLY A 16 -9.46 3.73 -4.39
C GLY A 16 -8.00 3.30 -4.44
N HIS A 17 -7.71 2.02 -4.17
CA HIS A 17 -6.38 1.45 -4.32
C HIS A 17 -5.90 1.52 -5.77
N VAL A 18 -6.76 1.17 -6.71
CA VAL A 18 -6.42 1.19 -8.14
C VAL A 18 -6.12 2.61 -8.60
N ARG A 19 -6.90 3.59 -8.16
CA ARG A 19 -6.67 5.00 -8.49
C ARG A 19 -5.34 5.51 -7.96
N LEU A 20 -4.99 5.15 -6.73
CA LEU A 20 -3.71 5.52 -6.14
C LEU A 20 -2.55 4.92 -6.94
N LEU A 21 -2.64 3.64 -7.28
CA LEU A 21 -1.62 2.94 -8.06
C LEU A 21 -1.49 3.52 -9.47
N ARG A 22 -2.60 3.92 -10.10
CA ARG A 22 -2.55 4.57 -11.41
C ARG A 22 -1.79 5.89 -11.34
N LYS A 23 -2.05 6.70 -10.31
CA LYS A 23 -1.34 7.96 -10.10
C LYS A 23 0.15 7.72 -9.85
N ALA A 24 0.48 6.71 -9.05
CA ALA A 24 1.88 6.33 -8.80
C ALA A 24 2.58 5.90 -10.10
N ALA A 25 1.89 5.16 -10.96
CA ALA A 25 2.44 4.70 -12.24
C ALA A 25 2.79 5.86 -13.18
N GLU A 26 2.13 7.00 -13.05
CA GLU A 26 2.47 8.21 -13.81
C GLU A 26 3.83 8.79 -13.38
N LEU A 27 4.29 8.47 -12.17
CA LEU A 27 5.55 8.98 -11.63
C LEU A 27 6.74 8.08 -11.95
N GLY A 28 6.53 6.78 -12.19
CA GLY A 28 7.62 5.87 -12.49
C GLY A 28 7.27 4.40 -12.31
N HIS A 29 8.29 3.58 -12.07
CA HIS A 29 8.16 2.15 -11.80
C HIS A 29 7.52 1.95 -10.43
N VAL A 30 6.48 1.13 -10.34
CA VAL A 30 5.69 0.96 -9.11
C VAL A 30 6.00 -0.38 -8.44
N THR A 31 6.49 -0.31 -7.21
CA THR A 31 6.61 -1.44 -6.31
C THR A 31 5.62 -1.26 -5.15
N VAL A 32 4.77 -2.25 -4.92
CA VAL A 32 3.87 -2.25 -3.77
C VAL A 32 4.60 -2.89 -2.58
N ALA A 33 4.70 -2.14 -1.48
CA ALA A 33 5.12 -2.68 -0.20
C ALA A 33 3.88 -3.18 0.51
N LEU A 34 3.73 -4.50 0.59
CA LEU A 34 2.52 -5.15 1.09
C LEU A 34 2.72 -5.60 2.53
N THR A 35 1.86 -5.13 3.42
CA THR A 35 1.98 -5.43 4.85
C THR A 35 1.82 -6.92 5.12
N ILE A 36 2.77 -7.50 5.88
CA ILE A 36 2.72 -8.92 6.23
C ILE A 36 1.58 -9.23 7.22
N ASP A 37 1.10 -10.46 7.22
CA ASP A 37 -0.08 -10.88 8.01
C ASP A 37 0.10 -10.58 9.50
N GLU A 38 1.28 -10.87 10.05
CA GLU A 38 1.60 -10.68 11.47
C GLU A 38 1.49 -9.21 11.89
N GLU A 39 1.89 -8.30 11.03
CA GLU A 39 1.81 -6.86 11.30
C GLU A 39 0.38 -6.35 11.25
N ILE A 40 -0.45 -6.90 10.35
CA ILE A 40 -1.87 -6.58 10.32
C ILE A 40 -2.53 -7.05 11.63
N LYS A 41 -2.21 -8.27 12.07
CA LYS A 41 -2.73 -8.79 13.35
C LYS A 41 -2.30 -7.93 14.53
N ARG A 42 -1.03 -7.52 14.56
CA ARG A 42 -0.49 -6.69 15.65
C ARG A 42 -1.19 -5.35 15.75
N VAL A 43 -1.40 -4.68 14.61
CA VAL A 43 -1.91 -3.31 14.57
C VAL A 43 -3.44 -3.26 14.57
N LYS A 44 -4.08 -4.12 13.78
CA LYS A 44 -5.54 -4.10 13.60
C LYS A 44 -6.29 -5.06 14.52
N GLY A 45 -5.61 -6.05 15.10
CA GLY A 45 -6.22 -7.01 16.01
C GLY A 45 -6.92 -8.20 15.34
N PHE A 46 -6.84 -8.31 14.02
CA PHE A 46 -7.41 -9.46 13.28
C PHE A 46 -6.41 -9.98 12.26
N TRP A 47 -6.51 -11.29 11.96
CA TRP A 47 -5.78 -11.87 10.84
C TRP A 47 -6.48 -11.49 9.53
N PRO A 48 -5.74 -11.07 8.48
CA PRO A 48 -6.39 -10.73 7.22
C PRO A 48 -7.11 -11.96 6.64
N PRO A 49 -8.35 -11.79 6.12
CA PRO A 49 -9.08 -12.92 5.51
C PRO A 49 -8.34 -13.48 4.28
N ILE A 50 -7.62 -12.64 3.57
CA ILE A 50 -6.79 -13.03 2.42
C ILE A 50 -5.33 -12.95 2.85
N LYS A 51 -4.63 -14.10 2.79
CA LYS A 51 -3.23 -14.21 3.25
C LYS A 51 -2.28 -13.47 2.32
N PHE A 52 -1.07 -13.18 2.83
CA PHE A 52 -0.07 -12.40 2.12
C PHE A 52 0.17 -12.90 0.69
N GLU A 53 0.40 -14.19 0.49
CA GLU A 53 0.71 -14.72 -0.85
C GLU A 53 -0.44 -14.50 -1.83
N GLN A 54 -1.67 -14.60 -1.37
CA GLN A 54 -2.85 -14.36 -2.18
C GLN A 54 -3.04 -12.87 -2.46
N ARG A 55 -2.81 -12.02 -1.46
CA ARG A 55 -2.85 -10.57 -1.64
C ARG A 55 -1.77 -10.10 -2.61
N LYS A 56 -0.58 -10.71 -2.53
CA LYS A 56 0.51 -10.45 -3.47
C LYS A 56 0.11 -10.79 -4.91
N GLU A 57 -0.51 -11.95 -5.10
CA GLU A 57 -0.99 -12.38 -6.42
C GLU A 57 -2.03 -11.39 -6.98
N ILE A 58 -2.95 -10.96 -6.15
CA ILE A 58 -3.95 -9.95 -6.53
C ILE A 58 -3.27 -8.64 -6.93
N ALA A 59 -2.33 -8.17 -6.12
CA ALA A 59 -1.61 -6.92 -6.40
C ALA A 59 -0.83 -6.99 -7.71
N LEU A 60 -0.15 -8.11 -7.97
CA LEU A 60 0.60 -8.31 -9.21
C LEU A 60 -0.30 -8.38 -10.44
N SER A 61 -1.59 -8.64 -10.27
CA SER A 61 -2.56 -8.67 -11.37
C SER A 61 -3.04 -7.28 -11.77
N ILE A 62 -2.74 -6.26 -10.97
CA ILE A 62 -3.12 -4.87 -11.28
C ILE A 62 -2.13 -4.32 -12.30
N ARG A 63 -2.64 -3.78 -13.40
CA ARG A 63 -1.83 -3.34 -14.54
C ARG A 63 -0.78 -2.27 -14.18
N TYR A 64 -0.98 -1.53 -13.09
CA TYR A 64 -0.09 -0.44 -12.67
C TYR A 64 1.04 -0.91 -11.75
N VAL A 65 1.02 -2.16 -11.32
CA VAL A 65 1.99 -2.71 -10.37
C VAL A 65 3.06 -3.50 -11.11
N ASP A 66 4.32 -3.11 -10.88
CA ASP A 66 5.47 -3.79 -11.50
C ASP A 66 6.07 -4.86 -10.58
N ASP A 67 6.03 -4.64 -9.26
CA ASP A 67 6.58 -5.59 -8.31
C ASP A 67 5.88 -5.46 -6.94
N VAL A 68 6.02 -6.49 -6.10
CA VAL A 68 5.48 -6.51 -4.75
C VAL A 68 6.54 -7.04 -3.78
N ILE A 69 6.75 -6.32 -2.69
CA ILE A 69 7.67 -6.72 -1.62
C ILE A 69 6.94 -6.72 -0.27
N PRO A 70 7.37 -7.56 0.69
CA PRO A 70 6.77 -7.54 2.01
C PRO A 70 7.27 -6.34 2.82
N CYS A 71 6.44 -5.84 3.73
CA CYS A 71 6.85 -4.78 4.64
C CYS A 71 6.14 -4.89 5.99
N ASN A 72 6.68 -4.15 6.96
CA ASN A 72 6.05 -3.94 8.25
C ASN A 72 4.99 -2.84 8.14
N TRP A 73 4.25 -2.59 9.23
CA TRP A 73 3.19 -1.59 9.23
C TRP A 73 3.71 -0.19 8.91
N LEU A 74 4.81 0.21 9.57
CA LEU A 74 5.44 1.50 9.32
C LEU A 74 6.68 1.34 8.45
N ILE A 75 6.86 2.27 7.53
CA ILE A 75 7.99 2.32 6.60
C ILE A 75 8.82 3.57 6.94
N ASP A 76 10.14 3.41 6.94
CA ASP A 76 11.08 4.50 7.16
C ASP A 76 11.98 4.75 5.94
N GLU A 77 12.83 5.75 6.03
CA GLU A 77 13.74 6.11 4.94
C GLU A 77 14.73 4.98 4.63
N LYS A 78 15.17 4.27 5.67
CA LYS A 78 16.08 3.14 5.49
C LYS A 78 15.47 2.05 4.61
N PHE A 79 14.16 1.78 4.77
CA PHE A 79 13.45 0.81 3.93
C PHE A 79 13.49 1.24 2.46
N LEU A 80 13.27 2.52 2.17
CA LEU A 80 13.36 3.03 0.82
C LEU A 80 14.76 2.83 0.24
N ASP A 81 15.79 3.19 1.02
CA ASP A 81 17.18 3.09 0.57
C ASP A 81 17.61 1.64 0.35
N ASP A 82 17.23 0.74 1.27
CA ASP A 82 17.54 -0.69 1.17
C ASP A 82 16.94 -1.33 -0.09
N HIS A 83 15.80 -0.83 -0.56
CA HIS A 83 15.12 -1.33 -1.75
C HIS A 83 15.32 -0.46 -2.99
N CYS A 84 16.21 0.53 -2.90
CA CYS A 84 16.53 1.44 -4.01
C CYS A 84 15.30 2.20 -4.53
N MET A 85 14.43 2.63 -3.61
CA MET A 85 13.25 3.41 -3.95
C MET A 85 13.54 4.90 -3.86
N ASP A 86 13.00 5.67 -4.79
CA ASP A 86 13.17 7.13 -4.81
C ASP A 86 12.14 7.85 -3.96
N LEU A 87 10.87 7.44 -4.08
CA LEU A 87 9.74 8.12 -3.43
C LEU A 87 8.77 7.10 -2.84
N LEU A 88 8.13 7.51 -1.74
CA LEU A 88 6.96 6.83 -1.20
C LEU A 88 5.71 7.58 -1.66
N VAL A 89 4.73 6.85 -2.19
CA VAL A 89 3.40 7.38 -2.53
C VAL A 89 2.39 6.79 -1.55
N HIS A 90 1.57 7.63 -0.95
CA HIS A 90 0.59 7.24 0.04
C HIS A 90 -0.68 8.09 -0.12
N GLY A 91 -1.78 7.64 0.50
CA GLY A 91 -2.96 8.46 0.66
C GLY A 91 -2.73 9.58 1.67
N ASP A 92 -3.68 10.49 1.81
CA ASP A 92 -3.58 11.65 2.70
C ASP A 92 -3.73 11.29 4.20
N ASP A 93 -3.99 10.03 4.53
CA ASP A 93 -3.99 9.49 5.89
C ASP A 93 -2.61 9.01 6.34
N TYR A 94 -1.56 9.67 5.87
CA TYR A 94 -0.17 9.31 6.07
C TYR A 94 0.25 9.26 7.54
N GLU A 95 0.89 8.18 7.95
CA GLU A 95 1.42 7.99 9.30
C GLU A 95 2.82 7.33 9.34
N ASN A 96 3.48 7.23 8.18
CA ASN A 96 4.79 6.61 8.06
C ASN A 96 5.94 7.53 8.52
N LEU A 97 7.15 6.99 8.58
CA LEU A 97 8.34 7.67 9.10
C LEU A 97 9.24 8.23 7.99
N VAL A 98 8.77 8.24 6.75
CA VAL A 98 9.54 8.74 5.61
C VAL A 98 9.46 10.27 5.57
N PRO A 99 10.59 10.98 5.34
CA PRO A 99 10.59 12.43 5.25
C PRO A 99 9.69 12.96 4.13
N GLN A 100 9.14 14.17 4.33
CA GLN A 100 8.23 14.79 3.36
C GLN A 100 8.86 14.99 1.98
N ASN A 101 10.16 15.27 1.92
CA ASN A 101 10.85 15.47 0.63
C ASN A 101 10.96 14.18 -0.20
N ARG A 102 10.63 13.02 0.38
CA ARG A 102 10.60 11.73 -0.30
C ARG A 102 9.21 11.11 -0.29
N THR A 103 8.18 11.89 -0.03
CA THR A 103 6.81 11.42 0.07
C THR A 103 5.91 12.23 -0.86
N VAL A 104 5.04 11.54 -1.59
CA VAL A 104 3.98 12.17 -2.39
C VAL A 104 2.64 11.66 -1.85
N LEU A 105 1.79 12.61 -1.44
CA LEU A 105 0.47 12.28 -0.90
C LEU A 105 -0.61 12.60 -1.93
N PHE A 106 -1.55 11.68 -2.11
CA PHE A 106 -2.72 11.88 -2.95
C PHE A 106 -3.98 11.80 -2.10
N SER A 107 -4.98 12.61 -2.44
CA SER A 107 -6.27 12.58 -1.77
C SER A 107 -6.93 11.21 -1.91
N ARG A 108 -7.54 10.73 -0.82
CA ARG A 108 -8.28 9.48 -0.81
C ARG A 108 -9.51 9.59 -1.71
N THR A 109 -9.92 8.44 -2.27
CA THR A 109 -11.20 8.36 -2.96
C THR A 109 -12.31 8.45 -1.92
N ALA A 110 -13.18 9.46 -2.05
CA ALA A 110 -14.25 9.71 -1.09
C ALA A 110 -15.25 8.54 -1.07
N GLY A 111 -15.75 8.24 0.14
CA GLY A 111 -16.83 7.29 0.33
C GLY A 111 -16.44 5.82 0.31
N ILE A 112 -15.14 5.49 0.24
CA ILE A 112 -14.70 4.09 0.20
C ILE A 112 -13.41 3.89 0.99
N SER A 113 -13.35 2.78 1.74
CA SER A 113 -12.13 2.28 2.38
C SER A 113 -12.29 0.79 2.68
N SER A 114 -11.18 0.08 2.91
CA SER A 114 -11.23 -1.33 3.31
C SER A 114 -11.94 -1.51 4.65
N SER A 115 -11.77 -0.57 5.58
CA SER A 115 -12.47 -0.59 6.87
C SER A 115 -13.98 -0.49 6.70
N MET A 116 -14.46 0.41 5.84
CA MET A 116 -15.88 0.54 5.53
C MET A 116 -16.44 -0.73 4.90
N LEU A 117 -15.71 -1.31 3.94
CA LEU A 117 -16.11 -2.56 3.29
C LEU A 117 -16.18 -3.73 4.27
N ARG A 118 -15.21 -3.82 5.19
CA ARG A 118 -15.24 -4.87 6.22
C ARG A 118 -16.44 -4.70 7.13
N ASN A 119 -16.76 -3.48 7.54
CA ASN A 119 -17.91 -3.21 8.38
C ASN A 119 -19.22 -3.59 7.67
N ASP A 120 -19.35 -3.25 6.39
CA ASP A 120 -20.54 -3.58 5.60
C ASP A 120 -20.71 -5.08 5.41
N LEU A 121 -19.62 -5.84 5.29
CA LEU A 121 -19.68 -7.28 5.06
C LEU A 121 -19.92 -8.09 6.33
N PHE A 122 -19.42 -7.63 7.50
CA PHE A 122 -19.38 -8.43 8.73
C PHE A 122 -20.21 -7.85 9.87
N ASN A 123 -20.86 -6.75 9.64
CA ASN A 123 -21.81 -6.14 10.56
C ASN A 123 -23.18 -6.04 9.88
#